data_4222a500e9a6349518eac90c84a46565
#
_entry.id   4222a500e9a6349518eac90c84a46565
#
_cell.length_a   1.000
_cell.length_b   1.000
_cell.length_c   1.000
_cell.angle_alpha   90.00
_cell.angle_beta   90.00
_cell.angle_gamma   90.00
#
_symmetry.space_group_name_H-M   'P 1'
#
loop_
_entity.id
_entity.type
_entity.pdbx_description
1 polymer ?
#
loop_
_entity_poly.entity_id
_entity_poly.type
_entity_poly.pdbx_seq_one_letter_code
_entity_poly.pdbx_strand_id
1 'polypeptide(L)'
;MPISYLFKGDLLMFKARGAVTVKEFYLAWNKISGDPSFQRPLDTLIDLREAQVDVPGHEIEAIAYRLKEDRFFNKMVFVAERGSFTYAMGRMFCINAEYVGCRSEIFLNMVDALAWLDREGMDDEPAAPIDAS
;
A
#
# COMPACT_ATOMS: atom_id res chain seq x y z
N MET A 1 -11.29 6.39 10.31
CA MET A 1 -10.65 6.38 8.99
C MET A 1 -10.64 4.99 8.40
N PRO A 2 -10.86 4.82 7.11
CA PRO A 2 -10.83 3.49 6.51
C PRO A 2 -9.41 2.92 6.37
N ILE A 3 -8.38 3.72 6.57
CA ILE A 3 -7.00 3.27 6.46
C ILE A 3 -6.33 3.31 7.83
N SER A 4 -5.68 2.22 8.19
CA SER A 4 -4.84 2.15 9.38
C SER A 4 -3.44 1.69 8.97
N TYR A 5 -2.44 1.99 9.79
CA TYR A 5 -1.08 1.60 9.49
C TYR A 5 -0.30 1.21 10.74
N LEU A 6 0.75 0.47 10.54
CA LEU A 6 1.63 -0.02 11.59
C LEU A 6 3.05 -0.10 11.04
N PHE A 7 4.01 0.40 11.80
CA PHE A 7 5.42 0.15 11.51
C PHE A 7 5.86 -1.12 12.23
N LYS A 8 6.47 -2.03 11.49
CA LYS A 8 6.98 -3.28 12.03
C LYS A 8 8.44 -3.41 11.61
N GLY A 9 9.34 -2.97 12.48
CA GLY A 9 10.74 -2.80 12.10
C GLY A 9 10.88 -1.77 10.98
N ASP A 10 11.48 -2.16 9.88
CA ASP A 10 11.65 -1.33 8.70
C ASP A 10 10.57 -1.57 7.64
N LEU A 11 9.47 -2.19 8.02
CA LEU A 11 8.33 -2.46 7.17
C LEU A 11 7.14 -1.60 7.60
N LEU A 12 6.54 -0.90 6.65
CA LEU A 12 5.28 -0.20 6.87
C LEU A 12 4.14 -1.08 6.37
N MET A 13 3.17 -1.35 7.22
CA MET A 13 2.00 -2.15 6.87
C MET A 13 0.76 -1.26 6.92
N PHE A 14 0.06 -1.21 5.80
CA PHE A 14 -1.24 -0.54 5.70
C PHE A 14 -2.35 -1.57 5.66
N LYS A 15 -3.48 -1.22 6.23
CA LYS A 15 -4.71 -1.96 6.02
C LYS A 15 -5.83 -0.98 5.71
N ALA A 16 -6.54 -1.24 4.60
CA ALA A 16 -7.69 -0.44 4.22
C ALA A 16 -8.97 -1.28 4.33
N ARG A 17 -10.04 -0.65 4.73
CA ARG A 17 -11.36 -1.29 4.88
C ARG A 17 -12.44 -0.40 4.32
N GLY A 18 -13.43 -1.02 3.67
CA GLY A 18 -14.57 -0.29 3.10
C GLY A 18 -14.16 0.56 1.91
N ALA A 19 -14.97 1.55 1.62
CA ALA A 19 -14.74 2.42 0.47
C ALA A 19 -13.56 3.36 0.72
N VAL A 20 -12.62 3.38 -0.21
CA VAL A 20 -11.41 4.21 -0.10
C VAL A 20 -11.31 5.09 -1.34
N THR A 21 -11.17 6.39 -1.11
CA THR A 21 -11.02 7.39 -2.16
C THR A 21 -9.59 7.91 -2.23
N VAL A 22 -9.29 8.66 -3.29
CA VAL A 22 -8.00 9.32 -3.44
C VAL A 22 -7.68 10.23 -2.26
N LYS A 23 -8.69 10.97 -1.79
CA LYS A 23 -8.52 11.88 -0.66
C LYS A 23 -8.04 11.15 0.58
N GLU A 24 -8.59 9.97 0.83
CA GLU A 24 -8.22 9.18 2.00
C GLU A 24 -6.80 8.65 1.90
N PHE A 25 -6.35 8.27 0.70
CA PHE A 25 -4.96 7.91 0.49
C PHE A 25 -4.02 9.07 0.81
N TYR A 26 -4.32 10.26 0.29
CA TYR A 26 -3.47 11.42 0.55
C TYR A 26 -3.45 11.82 2.02
N LEU A 27 -4.59 11.73 2.70
CA LEU A 27 -4.64 11.99 4.14
C LEU A 27 -3.78 10.99 4.93
N ALA A 28 -3.84 9.72 4.57
CA ALA A 28 -3.03 8.69 5.20
C ALA A 28 -1.54 8.95 4.98
N TRP A 29 -1.13 9.27 3.77
CA TRP A 29 0.27 9.57 3.48
C TRP A 29 0.78 10.80 4.20
N ASN A 30 -0.03 11.86 4.28
CA ASN A 30 0.34 13.04 5.04
C ASN A 30 0.56 12.71 6.52
N LYS A 31 -0.29 11.85 7.08
CA LYS A 31 -0.14 11.42 8.46
C LYS A 31 1.12 10.59 8.67
N ILE A 32 1.37 9.63 7.76
CA ILE A 32 2.53 8.75 7.84
C ILE A 32 3.82 9.53 7.67
N SER A 33 3.88 10.44 6.71
CA SER A 33 5.10 11.23 6.47
C SER A 33 5.46 12.14 7.63
N GLY A 34 4.47 12.49 8.47
CA GLY A 34 4.70 13.24 9.69
C GLY A 34 4.99 12.38 10.92
N ASP A 35 4.93 11.05 10.80
CA ASP A 35 5.18 10.15 11.91
C ASP A 35 6.69 10.05 12.16
N PRO A 36 7.16 10.26 13.41
CA PRO A 36 8.60 10.15 13.72
C PRO A 36 9.22 8.81 13.38
N SER A 37 8.41 7.75 13.31
CA SER A 37 8.89 6.40 12.97
C SER A 37 9.12 6.22 11.48
N PHE A 38 8.69 7.16 10.64
CA PHE A 38 8.82 7.04 9.20
C PHE A 38 10.23 7.45 8.73
N GLN A 39 10.94 6.49 8.15
CA GLN A 39 12.27 6.72 7.56
C GLN A 39 12.23 6.34 6.08
N ARG A 40 12.39 7.30 5.20
CA ARG A 40 12.38 7.09 3.76
C ARG A 40 13.68 6.47 3.26
N PRO A 41 13.61 5.60 2.26
CA PRO A 41 12.42 4.89 1.80
C PRO A 41 12.15 3.64 2.62
N LEU A 42 10.90 3.20 2.66
CA LEU A 42 10.50 1.98 3.37
C LEU A 42 9.93 0.95 2.42
N ASP A 43 10.12 -0.32 2.74
CA ASP A 43 9.31 -1.37 2.15
C ASP A 43 7.91 -1.29 2.73
N THR A 44 6.89 -1.46 1.90
CA THR A 44 5.51 -1.24 2.31
C THR A 44 4.60 -2.35 1.80
N LEU A 45 3.77 -2.84 2.70
CA LEU A 45 2.72 -3.80 2.37
C LEU A 45 1.36 -3.14 2.57
N ILE A 46 0.51 -3.22 1.56
CA ILE A 46 -0.80 -2.60 1.56
C ILE A 46 -1.86 -3.68 1.41
N ASP A 47 -2.58 -3.97 2.49
CA ASP A 47 -3.64 -4.98 2.51
C ASP A 47 -4.96 -4.35 2.11
N LEU A 48 -5.44 -4.69 0.93
CA LEU A 48 -6.67 -4.19 0.35
C LEU A 48 -7.78 -5.26 0.29
N ARG A 49 -7.61 -6.38 0.96
CA ARG A 49 -8.56 -7.48 0.85
C ARG A 49 -9.98 -7.11 1.33
N GLU A 50 -10.07 -6.17 2.26
CA GLU A 50 -11.37 -5.72 2.80
C GLU A 50 -11.74 -4.33 2.29
N ALA A 51 -11.04 -3.83 1.28
CA ALA A 51 -11.26 -2.49 0.75
C ALA A 51 -11.95 -2.51 -0.61
N GLN A 52 -12.70 -1.45 -0.88
CA GLN A 52 -13.24 -1.14 -2.19
C GLN A 52 -12.59 0.16 -2.64
N VAL A 53 -11.58 0.03 -3.49
CA VAL A 53 -10.83 1.19 -3.97
C VAL A 53 -11.41 1.62 -5.31
N ASP A 54 -11.83 2.87 -5.37
CA ASP A 54 -12.35 3.47 -6.60
C ASP A 54 -11.55 4.74 -6.90
N VAL A 55 -10.55 4.58 -7.75
CA VAL A 55 -9.64 5.65 -8.11
C VAL A 55 -9.58 5.74 -9.63
N PRO A 56 -9.93 6.88 -10.23
CA PRO A 56 -9.84 7.03 -11.69
C PRO A 56 -8.42 6.79 -12.22
N GLY A 57 -8.33 6.27 -13.44
CA GLY A 57 -7.05 5.89 -14.03
C GLY A 57 -6.03 7.03 -14.07
N HIS A 58 -6.47 8.26 -14.40
CA HIS A 58 -5.57 9.41 -14.44
C HIS A 58 -5.01 9.76 -13.05
N GLU A 59 -5.75 9.46 -11.99
CA GLU A 59 -5.29 9.69 -10.63
C GLU A 59 -4.35 8.59 -10.15
N ILE A 60 -4.54 7.37 -10.62
CA ILE A 60 -3.60 6.27 -10.34
C ILE A 60 -2.22 6.63 -10.88
N GLU A 61 -2.16 7.14 -12.09
CA GLU A 61 -0.91 7.59 -12.71
C GLU A 61 -0.26 8.71 -11.91
N ALA A 62 -1.05 9.70 -11.50
CA ALA A 62 -0.56 10.82 -10.70
C ALA A 62 -0.02 10.36 -9.33
N ILE A 63 -0.71 9.40 -8.69
CA ILE A 63 -0.29 8.85 -7.42
C ILE A 63 1.06 8.14 -7.57
N ALA A 64 1.21 7.30 -8.59
CA ALA A 64 2.46 6.58 -8.82
C ALA A 64 3.63 7.53 -9.02
N TYR A 65 3.42 8.57 -9.82
CA TYR A 65 4.44 9.58 -10.06
C TYR A 65 4.84 10.31 -8.77
N ARG A 66 3.85 10.71 -7.99
CA ARG A 66 4.09 11.43 -6.74
C ARG A 66 4.85 10.59 -5.72
N LEU A 67 4.50 9.32 -5.59
CA LEU A 67 5.17 8.42 -4.67
C LEU A 67 6.64 8.25 -5.05
N LYS A 68 6.94 8.21 -6.34
CA LYS A 68 8.32 8.17 -6.82
C LYS A 68 9.06 9.46 -6.47
N GLU A 69 8.47 10.61 -6.77
CA GLU A 69 9.10 11.91 -6.51
C GLU A 69 9.41 12.11 -5.02
N ASP A 70 8.48 11.72 -4.17
CA ASP A 70 8.61 11.86 -2.72
C ASP A 70 9.49 10.79 -2.09
N ARG A 71 9.87 9.77 -2.84
CA ARG A 71 10.70 8.65 -2.37
C ARG A 71 10.11 7.99 -1.12
N PHE A 72 8.80 7.80 -1.10
CA PHE A 72 8.13 7.20 0.04
C PHE A 72 8.54 5.76 0.27
N PHE A 73 8.60 4.97 -0.81
CA PHE A 73 8.71 3.53 -0.70
C PHE A 73 9.87 3.00 -1.52
N ASN A 74 10.53 1.99 -0.96
CA ASN A 74 11.53 1.21 -1.68
C ASN A 74 10.84 0.14 -2.54
N LYS A 75 10.16 -0.81 -1.88
CA LYS A 75 9.29 -1.79 -2.53
C LYS A 75 7.89 -1.63 -1.98
N MET A 76 6.90 -1.77 -2.84
CA MET A 76 5.51 -1.64 -2.46
C MET A 76 4.75 -2.86 -2.94
N VAL A 77 4.10 -3.57 -2.03
CA VAL A 77 3.33 -4.76 -2.39
C VAL A 77 1.88 -4.62 -1.95
N PHE A 78 0.98 -5.01 -2.81
CA PHE A 78 -0.45 -5.00 -2.54
C PHE A 78 -0.97 -6.41 -2.37
N VAL A 79 -1.98 -6.57 -1.52
CA VAL A 79 -2.73 -7.82 -1.40
C VAL A 79 -4.20 -7.51 -1.61
N ALA A 80 -4.84 -8.18 -2.57
CA ALA A 80 -6.24 -7.96 -2.91
C ALA A 80 -6.90 -9.29 -3.30
N GLU A 81 -8.22 -9.34 -3.24
CA GLU A 81 -8.96 -10.55 -3.58
C GLU A 81 -8.98 -10.81 -5.08
N ARG A 82 -8.92 -12.09 -5.44
CA ARG A 82 -9.00 -12.53 -6.84
C ARG A 82 -10.29 -12.02 -7.49
N GLY A 83 -10.16 -11.46 -8.69
CA GLY A 83 -11.30 -11.04 -9.49
C GLY A 83 -12.02 -9.80 -8.99
N SER A 84 -11.53 -9.16 -7.95
CA SER A 84 -12.14 -7.93 -7.44
C SER A 84 -11.76 -6.73 -8.30
N PHE A 85 -12.61 -5.70 -8.28
CA PHE A 85 -12.30 -4.43 -8.92
C PHE A 85 -11.04 -3.82 -8.30
N THR A 86 -10.91 -3.94 -6.98
CA THR A 86 -9.73 -3.47 -6.25
C THR A 86 -8.45 -4.14 -6.75
N TYR A 87 -8.49 -5.43 -7.04
CA TYR A 87 -7.35 -6.13 -7.63
C TYR A 87 -6.97 -5.52 -8.98
N ALA A 88 -7.97 -5.27 -9.84
CA ALA A 88 -7.72 -4.67 -11.14
C ALA A 88 -7.10 -3.27 -11.01
N MET A 89 -7.57 -2.47 -10.06
CA MET A 89 -7.01 -1.14 -9.79
C MET A 89 -5.56 -1.25 -9.30
N GLY A 90 -5.28 -2.21 -8.43
CA GLY A 90 -3.93 -2.46 -7.94
C GLY A 90 -2.97 -2.87 -9.06
N ARG A 91 -3.44 -3.70 -9.97
CA ARG A 91 -2.66 -4.07 -11.16
C ARG A 91 -2.33 -2.85 -12.01
N MET A 92 -3.31 -2.00 -12.22
CA MET A 92 -3.11 -0.77 -12.99
C MET A 92 -2.08 0.13 -12.31
N PHE A 93 -2.15 0.25 -10.99
CA PHE A 93 -1.16 1.01 -10.24
C PHE A 93 0.25 0.44 -10.45
N CYS A 94 0.41 -0.87 -10.35
CA CYS A 94 1.72 -1.52 -10.51
C CYS A 94 2.31 -1.29 -11.90
N ILE A 95 1.48 -1.31 -12.93
CA ILE A 95 1.92 -1.02 -14.29
C ILE A 95 2.43 0.42 -14.40
N ASN A 96 1.67 1.38 -13.88
CA ASN A 96 2.08 2.78 -13.89
C ASN A 96 3.33 3.01 -13.06
N ALA A 97 3.44 2.36 -11.91
CA ALA A 97 4.61 2.48 -11.04
C ALA A 97 5.87 1.97 -11.74
N GLU A 98 5.78 0.90 -12.50
CA GLU A 98 6.90 0.37 -13.26
C GLU A 98 7.42 1.40 -14.28
N TYR A 99 6.53 2.09 -14.96
CA TYR A 99 6.91 3.13 -15.93
C TYR A 99 7.73 4.23 -15.28
N VAL A 100 7.45 4.58 -14.03
CA VAL A 100 8.18 5.63 -13.33
C VAL A 100 9.32 5.09 -12.47
N GLY A 101 9.61 3.79 -12.57
CA GLY A 101 10.75 3.17 -11.91
C GLY A 101 10.52 2.77 -10.46
N CYS A 102 9.27 2.70 -10.02
CA CYS A 102 8.94 2.18 -8.70
C CYS A 102 8.78 0.67 -8.74
N ARG A 103 9.29 -0.02 -7.73
CA ARG A 103 9.15 -1.47 -7.62
C ARG A 103 7.87 -1.79 -6.86
N SER A 104 6.90 -2.34 -7.54
CA SER A 104 5.63 -2.73 -6.92
C SER A 104 5.10 -4.03 -7.53
N GLU A 105 4.30 -4.74 -6.77
CA GLU A 105 3.67 -5.98 -7.18
C GLU A 105 2.37 -6.17 -6.42
N ILE A 106 1.51 -7.07 -6.92
CA ILE A 106 0.24 -7.38 -6.28
C ILE A 106 0.07 -8.90 -6.20
N PHE A 107 -0.39 -9.36 -5.05
CA PHE A 107 -0.59 -10.78 -4.77
C PHE A 107 -1.98 -11.02 -4.21
N LEU A 108 -2.37 -12.30 -4.18
CA LEU A 108 -3.68 -12.72 -3.69
C LEU A 108 -3.68 -13.11 -2.21
N ASN A 109 -2.50 -13.22 -1.60
CA ASN A 109 -2.38 -13.61 -0.20
C ASN A 109 -1.14 -12.97 0.43
N MET A 110 -1.13 -12.97 1.76
CA MET A 110 -0.05 -12.34 2.52
C MET A 110 1.27 -13.08 2.43
N VAL A 111 1.22 -14.41 2.35
CA VAL A 111 2.44 -15.23 2.32
C VAL A 111 3.29 -14.88 1.10
N ASP A 112 2.67 -14.83 -0.07
CA ASP A 112 3.39 -14.49 -1.30
C ASP A 112 3.88 -13.05 -1.29
N ALA A 113 3.08 -12.14 -0.75
CA ALA A 113 3.46 -10.73 -0.64
C ALA A 113 4.70 -10.54 0.23
N LEU A 114 4.71 -11.19 1.39
CA LEU A 114 5.84 -11.09 2.31
C LEU A 114 7.09 -11.76 1.74
N ALA A 115 6.92 -12.87 1.04
CA ALA A 115 8.05 -13.53 0.36
C ALA A 115 8.68 -12.61 -0.68
N TRP A 116 7.87 -11.90 -1.45
CA TRP A 116 8.38 -10.95 -2.44
C TRP A 116 9.18 -9.81 -1.80
N LEU A 117 8.81 -9.42 -0.58
CA LEU A 117 9.54 -8.41 0.20
C LEU A 117 10.74 -8.99 0.96
N ASP A 118 11.02 -10.29 0.83
CA ASP A 118 12.04 -11.01 1.61
C ASP A 118 11.77 -10.95 3.11
N ARG A 119 10.48 -11.05 3.48
CA ARG A 119 10.01 -11.00 4.87
C ARG A 119 9.39 -12.33 5.29
N GLU A 120 9.92 -13.42 4.81
CA GLU A 120 9.41 -14.75 5.14
C GLU A 120 9.48 -15.01 6.64
N GLY A 121 8.44 -15.67 7.15
CA GLY A 121 8.37 -16.00 8.58
C GLY A 121 7.76 -14.91 9.44
N MET A 122 7.39 -13.78 8.90
CA MET A 122 6.65 -12.77 9.64
C MET A 122 5.18 -13.16 9.77
N ASP A 123 4.52 -12.64 10.79
CA ASP A 123 3.07 -12.77 10.91
C ASP A 123 2.40 -12.13 9.71
N ASP A 124 1.35 -12.77 9.23
CA ASP A 124 0.68 -12.35 8.00
C ASP A 124 -0.27 -11.18 8.19
N GLU A 125 -0.35 -10.62 9.40
CA GLU A 125 -1.12 -9.40 9.62
C GLU A 125 -0.71 -8.71 10.91
N PRO A 126 -0.98 -7.41 11.05
CA PRO A 126 -0.70 -6.69 12.29
C PRO A 126 -1.45 -7.29 13.48
N ALA A 127 -0.83 -7.29 14.64
CA ALA A 127 -1.41 -7.85 15.86
C ALA A 127 -2.77 -7.21 16.19
N ALA A 128 -2.93 -5.93 15.88
CA ALA A 128 -4.21 -5.24 16.06
C ALA A 128 -4.31 -4.15 14.99
N PRO A 129 -5.54 -3.86 14.53
CA PRO A 129 -5.73 -2.75 13.61
C PRO A 129 -5.29 -1.46 14.30
N ILE A 130 -4.43 -0.72 13.65
CA ILE A 130 -4.05 0.58 14.15
C ILE A 130 -4.92 1.59 13.44
N ASP A 131 -5.87 2.13 14.17
CA ASP A 131 -6.71 3.15 13.62
C ASP A 131 -5.91 4.42 13.44
N ALA A 132 -5.83 4.87 12.22
CA ALA A 132 -5.09 6.08 11.87
C ALA A 132 -5.87 7.36 12.15
N SER A 133 -7.12 7.22 12.58
CA SER A 133 -7.94 8.40 12.87
C SER A 133 -7.43 9.20 14.05
#